data_8904400328e05f6dadba077c8918c1c7
#
_entry.id   8904400328e05f6dadba077c8918c1c7
#
_cell.length_a   1.000
_cell.length_b   1.000
_cell.length_c   1.000
_cell.angle_alpha   90.00
_cell.angle_beta   90.00
_cell.angle_gamma   90.00
#
_symmetry.space_group_name_H-M   'P 1'
#
loop_
_entity.id
_entity.type
_entity.pdbx_description
1 polymer ?
#
loop_
_entity_poly.entity_id
_entity_poly.type
_entity_poly.pdbx_seq_one_letter_code
_entity_poly.pdbx_strand_id
1 'polypeptide(L)'
;DWLTLIASPENEWAHKTIQTARDLDHLPVFVREEGSGTRELFERVMQEHHVPYHVIGVYNNSTAIKNAVMANLGLSFLSRTLVRKEVADGRLVEVPMGELEFKRVFRIAYRKDKYLTPPMEALIDECKRSEEWLHGDR
;
A
#
# COMPACT_ATOMS: atom_id res chain seq x y z
N ASP A 1 -6.17 -6.39 -2.45
CA ASP A 1 -4.88 -5.89 -1.96
C ASP A 1 -5.09 -4.81 -0.90
N TRP A 2 -4.15 -4.71 0.02
CA TRP A 2 -4.16 -3.77 1.11
C TRP A 2 -2.90 -2.91 1.05
N LEU A 3 -3.05 -1.60 1.30
CA LEU A 3 -1.89 -0.78 1.60
C LEU A 3 -1.64 -0.81 3.10
N THR A 4 -0.37 -0.75 3.45
CA THR A 4 0.08 -0.64 4.84
C THR A 4 1.02 0.54 4.99
N LEU A 5 1.01 1.17 6.16
CA LEU A 5 2.02 2.14 6.53
C LEU A 5 3.31 1.39 6.86
N ILE A 6 4.40 1.80 6.24
CA ILE A 6 5.72 1.22 6.46
C ILE A 6 6.69 2.24 7.06
N ALA A 7 7.52 1.74 7.94
CA ALA A 7 8.59 2.50 8.60
C ALA A 7 9.88 1.69 8.62
N SER A 8 11.02 2.37 8.80
CA SER A 8 12.25 1.74 9.27
C SER A 8 12.05 1.22 10.69
N PRO A 9 12.64 0.08 11.11
CA PRO A 9 12.64 -0.35 12.50
C PRO A 9 13.20 0.69 13.49
N GLU A 10 14.09 1.57 13.00
CA GLU A 10 14.71 2.65 13.78
C GLU A 10 13.83 3.91 13.88
N ASN A 11 12.73 3.95 13.13
CA ASN A 11 11.83 5.11 13.11
C ASN A 11 10.95 5.12 14.37
N GLU A 12 10.71 6.30 14.93
CA GLU A 12 9.80 6.43 16.09
C GLU A 12 8.39 5.87 15.84
N TRP A 13 7.91 5.96 14.59
CA TRP A 13 6.59 5.46 14.20
C TRP A 13 6.51 3.92 14.20
N ALA A 14 7.63 3.22 14.09
CA ALA A 14 7.68 1.76 14.17
C ALA A 14 7.17 1.22 15.53
N HIS A 15 7.23 2.06 16.56
CA HIS A 15 6.89 1.71 17.93
C HIS A 15 5.62 2.41 18.44
N LYS A 16 4.96 3.20 17.58
CA LYS A 16 3.70 3.88 17.94
C LYS A 16 2.51 2.94 17.72
N THR A 17 1.55 3.04 18.63
CA THR A 17 0.24 2.41 18.45
C THR A 17 -0.72 3.44 17.89
N ILE A 18 -1.13 3.25 16.66
CA ILE A 18 -2.14 4.07 15.99
C ILE A 18 -3.49 3.41 16.23
N GLN A 19 -4.35 4.06 16.99
CA GLN A 19 -5.71 3.58 17.26
C GLN A 19 -6.74 4.32 16.41
N THR A 20 -6.53 5.61 16.21
CA THR A 20 -7.44 6.48 15.48
C THR A 20 -6.72 7.30 14.42
N ALA A 21 -7.49 7.84 13.49
CA ALA A 21 -6.97 8.73 12.45
C ALA A 21 -6.20 9.95 13.01
N ARG A 22 -6.55 10.42 14.21
CA ARG A 22 -5.90 11.57 14.85
C ARG A 22 -4.46 11.31 15.28
N ASP A 23 -4.11 10.05 15.48
CA ASP A 23 -2.75 9.66 15.85
C ASP A 23 -1.75 9.82 14.68
N LEU A 24 -2.28 10.08 13.46
CA LEU A 24 -1.50 10.27 12.24
C LEU A 24 -1.18 11.73 11.90
N ASP A 25 -1.46 12.65 12.82
CA ASP A 25 -1.30 14.08 12.54
C ASP A 25 0.12 14.42 12.07
N HIS A 26 0.21 15.19 10.97
CA HIS A 26 1.46 15.64 10.34
C HIS A 26 2.43 14.52 9.90
N LEU A 27 1.89 13.36 9.53
CA LEU A 27 2.68 12.21 9.08
C LEU A 27 3.62 12.59 7.91
N PRO A 28 4.96 12.45 8.07
CA PRO A 28 5.91 12.72 6.99
C PRO A 28 5.99 11.55 6.02
N VAL A 29 5.39 11.66 4.85
CA VAL A 29 5.26 10.54 3.92
C VAL A 29 5.92 10.79 2.58
N PHE A 30 6.55 9.75 2.04
CA PHE A 30 6.83 9.61 0.62
C PHE A 30 5.58 9.07 -0.07
N VAL A 31 5.22 9.66 -1.18
CA VAL A 31 4.07 9.22 -1.99
C VAL A 31 4.49 8.84 -3.40
N ARG A 32 3.63 8.09 -4.06
CA ARG A 32 3.77 7.80 -5.48
C ARG A 32 3.43 9.05 -6.31
N GLU A 33 3.79 9.00 -7.55
CA GLU A 33 3.46 10.01 -8.55
C GLU A 33 1.95 10.23 -8.69
N GLU A 34 1.57 11.37 -9.24
CA GLU A 34 0.18 11.68 -9.58
C GLU A 34 -0.37 10.65 -10.58
N GLY A 35 -1.64 10.25 -10.40
CA GLY A 35 -2.29 9.18 -11.18
C GLY A 35 -1.97 7.77 -10.69
N SER A 36 -1.13 7.60 -9.68
CA SER A 36 -0.92 6.29 -9.05
C SER A 36 -2.11 5.90 -8.19
N GLY A 37 -2.73 4.74 -8.47
CA GLY A 37 -3.83 4.21 -7.65
C GLY A 37 -3.45 3.96 -6.18
N THR A 38 -2.16 3.80 -5.86
CA THR A 38 -1.67 3.74 -4.48
C THR A 38 -1.78 5.11 -3.81
N ARG A 39 -1.37 6.17 -4.50
CA ARG A 39 -1.49 7.54 -4.01
C ARG A 39 -2.94 7.96 -3.87
N GLU A 40 -3.76 7.71 -4.88
CA GLU A 40 -5.19 8.05 -4.87
C GLU A 40 -5.94 7.40 -3.70
N LEU A 41 -5.65 6.12 -3.42
CA LEU A 41 -6.25 5.44 -2.27
C LEU A 41 -5.81 6.07 -0.96
N PHE A 42 -4.51 6.32 -0.79
CA PHE A 42 -3.97 6.98 0.39
C PHE A 42 -4.61 8.36 0.61
N GLU A 43 -4.56 9.23 -0.39
CA GLU A 43 -5.10 10.59 -0.29
C GLU A 43 -6.59 10.60 0.02
N ARG A 44 -7.37 9.69 -0.60
CA ARG A 44 -8.80 9.56 -0.34
C ARG A 44 -9.08 9.19 1.12
N VAL A 45 -8.41 8.17 1.66
CA VAL A 45 -8.63 7.74 3.04
C VAL A 45 -8.23 8.84 4.03
N MET A 46 -7.10 9.51 3.79
CA MET A 46 -6.67 10.63 4.63
C MET A 46 -7.68 11.79 4.60
N GLN A 47 -8.25 12.07 3.43
CA GLN A 47 -9.26 13.10 3.26
C GLN A 47 -10.59 12.73 3.94
N GLU A 48 -11.06 11.49 3.77
CA GLU A 48 -12.29 10.98 4.41
C GLU A 48 -12.24 11.07 5.94
N HIS A 49 -11.06 10.84 6.50
CA HIS A 49 -10.83 10.91 7.95
C HIS A 49 -10.31 12.27 8.45
N HIS A 50 -10.18 13.26 7.57
CA HIS A 50 -9.68 14.61 7.88
C HIS A 50 -8.29 14.61 8.53
N VAL A 51 -7.41 13.71 8.10
CA VAL A 51 -6.04 13.57 8.62
C VAL A 51 -5.07 14.41 7.79
N PRO A 52 -4.42 15.42 8.36
CA PRO A 52 -3.36 16.14 7.67
C PRO A 52 -2.09 15.28 7.59
N TYR A 53 -1.40 15.38 6.47
CA TYR A 53 -0.12 14.71 6.23
C TYR A 53 0.84 15.66 5.51
N HIS A 54 2.13 15.35 5.60
CA HIS A 54 3.18 16.14 4.97
C HIS A 54 3.93 15.30 3.93
N VAL A 55 3.79 15.65 2.65
CA VAL A 55 4.52 14.99 1.56
C VAL A 55 5.96 15.48 1.56
N ILE A 56 6.90 14.60 1.88
CA ILE A 56 8.34 14.87 1.92
C ILE A 56 9.07 14.47 0.65
N GLY A 57 8.41 13.74 -0.24
CA GLY A 57 8.94 13.38 -1.56
C GLY A 57 7.96 12.58 -2.40
N VAL A 58 8.13 12.69 -3.72
CA VAL A 58 7.32 12.00 -4.72
C VAL A 58 8.21 11.12 -5.59
N TYR A 59 7.87 9.86 -5.73
CA TYR A 59 8.61 8.89 -6.52
C TYR A 59 7.70 8.16 -7.51
N ASN A 60 8.24 7.80 -8.66
CA ASN A 60 7.52 7.06 -9.70
C ASN A 60 7.66 5.53 -9.62
N ASN A 61 8.33 5.02 -8.60
CA ASN A 61 8.43 3.58 -8.37
C ASN A 61 8.51 3.23 -6.88
N SER A 62 7.98 2.06 -6.54
CA SER A 62 7.91 1.58 -5.17
C SER A 62 9.27 1.16 -4.58
N THR A 63 10.25 0.80 -5.43
CA THR A 63 11.59 0.41 -4.96
C THR A 63 12.34 1.61 -4.38
N ALA A 64 12.27 2.76 -5.05
CA ALA A 64 12.86 4.00 -4.54
C ALA A 64 12.24 4.40 -3.19
N ILE A 65 10.91 4.30 -3.07
CA ILE A 65 10.20 4.55 -1.80
C ILE A 65 10.67 3.59 -0.72
N LYS A 66 10.71 2.28 -0.98
CA LYS A 66 11.20 1.28 0.00
C LYS A 66 12.61 1.61 0.48
N ASN A 67 13.52 1.97 -0.44
CA ASN A 67 14.89 2.32 -0.09
C ASN A 67 14.95 3.58 0.79
N ALA A 68 14.15 4.61 0.48
CA ALA A 68 14.09 5.83 1.29
C ALA A 68 13.56 5.55 2.71
N VAL A 69 12.51 4.71 2.83
CA VAL A 69 11.96 4.32 4.13
C VAL A 69 12.96 3.46 4.92
N MET A 70 13.61 2.47 4.28
CA MET A 70 14.66 1.66 4.93
C MET A 70 15.84 2.51 5.42
N ALA A 71 16.18 3.59 4.70
CA ALA A 71 17.18 4.57 5.13
C ALA A 71 16.69 5.54 6.23
N ASN A 72 15.50 5.29 6.79
CA ASN A 72 14.89 6.09 7.85
C ASN A 72 14.68 7.58 7.48
N LEU A 73 14.42 7.86 6.20
CA LEU A 73 14.19 9.23 5.71
C LEU A 73 12.73 9.69 5.86
N GLY A 74 11.82 8.77 6.17
CA GLY A 74 10.39 9.03 6.34
C GLY A 74 9.56 7.75 6.25
N LEU A 75 8.28 7.92 6.03
CA LEU A 75 7.28 6.85 6.00
C LEU A 75 6.65 6.73 4.61
N SER A 76 5.92 5.67 4.35
CA SER A 76 5.10 5.56 3.15
C SER A 76 3.97 4.55 3.30
N PHE A 77 2.98 4.65 2.40
CA PHE A 77 1.93 3.66 2.21
C PHE A 77 2.20 2.87 0.94
N LEU A 78 2.42 1.59 1.07
CA LEU A 78 2.62 0.68 -0.05
C LEU A 78 1.77 -0.59 0.10
N SER A 79 1.60 -1.32 -1.00
CA SER A 79 0.96 -2.63 -0.97
C SER A 79 1.72 -3.60 -0.05
N ARG A 80 1.02 -4.30 0.82
CA ARG A 80 1.59 -5.35 1.69
C ARG A 80 2.35 -6.39 0.88
N THR A 81 1.82 -6.75 -0.29
CA THR A 81 2.48 -7.69 -1.20
C THR A 81 3.86 -7.20 -1.65
N LEU A 82 4.00 -5.89 -1.91
CA LEU A 82 5.27 -5.30 -2.38
C LEU A 82 6.34 -5.19 -1.29
N VAL A 83 5.95 -5.15 -0.02
CA VAL A 83 6.87 -4.94 1.11
C VAL A 83 7.12 -6.20 1.93
N ARG A 84 6.40 -7.30 1.63
CA ARG A 84 6.43 -8.55 2.38
C ARG A 84 7.84 -9.09 2.62
N LYS A 85 8.71 -9.01 1.61
CA LYS A 85 10.10 -9.47 1.73
C LYS A 85 10.90 -8.63 2.72
N GLU A 86 10.84 -7.31 2.58
CA GLU A 86 11.57 -6.39 3.45
C GLU A 86 11.08 -6.44 4.90
N VAL A 87 9.79 -6.69 5.09
CA VAL A 87 9.20 -6.91 6.43
C VAL A 87 9.66 -8.24 7.01
N ALA A 88 9.64 -9.32 6.24
CA ALA A 88 10.14 -10.63 6.69
C ALA A 88 11.63 -10.61 7.03
N ASP A 89 12.42 -9.82 6.28
CA ASP A 89 13.85 -9.62 6.51
C ASP A 89 14.14 -8.64 7.69
N GLY A 90 13.12 -8.05 8.31
CA GLY A 90 13.25 -7.06 9.40
C GLY A 90 13.81 -5.71 8.97
N ARG A 91 13.85 -5.41 7.68
CA ARG A 91 14.34 -4.13 7.13
C ARG A 91 13.27 -3.05 7.10
N LEU A 92 12.02 -3.45 7.11
CA LEU A 92 10.85 -2.59 7.26
C LEU A 92 9.94 -3.18 8.33
N VAL A 93 9.13 -2.33 8.93
CA VAL A 93 8.01 -2.73 9.80
C VAL A 93 6.71 -2.18 9.25
N GLU A 94 5.64 -2.96 9.39
CA GLU A 94 4.29 -2.47 9.18
C GLU A 94 3.81 -1.79 10.46
N VAL A 95 3.35 -0.55 10.34
CA VAL A 95 2.77 0.19 11.46
C VAL A 95 1.27 -0.07 11.47
N PRO A 96 0.71 -0.68 12.53
CA PRO A 96 -0.72 -0.93 12.62
C PRO A 96 -1.52 0.37 12.57
N MET A 97 -2.59 0.40 11.75
CA MET A 97 -3.35 1.61 11.45
C MET A 97 -4.70 1.70 12.18
N GLY A 98 -4.90 0.91 13.23
CA GLY A 98 -6.14 0.92 14.01
C GLY A 98 -7.38 0.65 13.14
N GLU A 99 -8.31 1.60 13.15
CA GLU A 99 -9.59 1.54 12.41
C GLU A 99 -9.48 1.93 10.92
N LEU A 100 -8.30 2.42 10.48
CA LEU A 100 -8.12 2.88 9.11
C LEU A 100 -7.83 1.73 8.16
N GLU A 101 -8.68 1.57 7.16
CA GLU A 101 -8.54 0.53 6.15
C GLU A 101 -8.16 1.11 4.79
N PHE A 102 -7.03 0.68 4.25
CA PHE A 102 -6.55 1.04 2.92
C PHE A 102 -6.71 -0.14 1.96
N LYS A 103 -7.95 -0.54 1.73
CA LYS A 103 -8.30 -1.68 0.86
C LYS A 103 -8.58 -1.22 -0.56
N ARG A 104 -8.07 -1.98 -1.54
CA ARG A 104 -8.40 -1.83 -2.95
C ARG A 104 -8.74 -3.16 -3.60
N VAL A 105 -9.57 -3.08 -4.64
CA VAL A 105 -9.96 -4.22 -5.46
C VAL A 105 -9.37 -4.05 -6.84
N PHE A 106 -8.67 -5.06 -7.35
CA PHE A 106 -8.31 -5.13 -8.76
C PHE A 106 -9.47 -5.69 -9.55
N ARG A 107 -9.71 -5.12 -10.73
CA ARG A 107 -10.78 -5.56 -11.62
C ARG A 107 -10.22 -5.93 -12.97
N ILE A 108 -10.69 -7.04 -13.52
CA ILE A 108 -10.44 -7.41 -14.92
C ILE A 108 -11.59 -6.83 -15.73
N ALA A 109 -11.28 -5.94 -16.67
CA ALA A 109 -12.26 -5.33 -17.54
C ALA A 109 -11.96 -5.66 -19.00
N TYR A 110 -12.99 -6.03 -19.75
CA TYR A 110 -12.93 -6.24 -21.18
C TYR A 110 -14.27 -5.86 -21.84
N ARG A 111 -14.24 -5.60 -23.14
CA ARG A 111 -15.46 -5.24 -23.88
C ARG A 111 -16.45 -6.40 -23.86
N LYS A 112 -17.72 -6.13 -23.75
CA LYS A 112 -18.80 -7.13 -23.71
C LYS A 112 -18.84 -8.05 -24.94
N ASP A 113 -18.47 -7.50 -26.09
CA ASP A 113 -18.42 -8.19 -27.39
C ASP A 113 -17.04 -8.78 -27.71
N LYS A 114 -16.11 -8.75 -26.76
CA LYS A 114 -14.76 -9.31 -26.94
C LYS A 114 -14.83 -10.83 -26.96
N TYR A 115 -14.36 -11.43 -28.08
CA TYR A 115 -14.06 -12.86 -28.10
C TYR A 115 -12.86 -13.13 -27.20
N LEU A 116 -13.06 -13.94 -26.18
CA LEU A 116 -11.99 -14.40 -25.30
C LEU A 116 -11.29 -15.59 -25.93
N THR A 117 -10.00 -15.45 -26.18
CA THR A 117 -9.19 -16.57 -26.64
C THR A 117 -8.81 -17.47 -25.46
N PRO A 118 -8.49 -18.78 -25.69
CA PRO A 118 -8.09 -19.67 -24.60
C PRO A 118 -6.98 -19.14 -23.69
N PRO A 119 -5.92 -18.46 -24.19
CA PRO A 119 -4.93 -17.81 -23.31
C PRO A 119 -5.50 -16.69 -22.44
N MET A 120 -6.48 -15.92 -22.94
CA MET A 120 -7.13 -14.86 -22.16
C MET A 120 -8.01 -15.45 -21.06
N GLU A 121 -8.75 -16.51 -21.35
CA GLU A 121 -9.55 -17.24 -20.37
C GLU A 121 -8.64 -17.82 -19.27
N ALA A 122 -7.54 -18.48 -19.66
CA ALA A 122 -6.57 -19.03 -18.72
C ALA A 122 -5.96 -17.95 -17.81
N LEU A 123 -5.65 -16.76 -18.34
CA LEU A 123 -5.16 -15.63 -17.55
C LEU A 123 -6.22 -15.12 -16.57
N ILE A 124 -7.47 -14.99 -17.02
CA ILE A 124 -8.59 -14.57 -16.16
C ILE A 124 -8.78 -15.56 -15.01
N ASP A 125 -8.73 -16.86 -15.31
CA ASP A 125 -8.90 -17.90 -14.31
C ASP A 125 -7.73 -17.94 -13.32
N GLU A 126 -6.50 -17.68 -13.78
CA GLU A 126 -5.34 -17.55 -12.90
C GLU A 126 -5.45 -16.33 -11.98
N CYS A 127 -5.90 -15.20 -12.53
CA CYS A 127 -6.13 -13.99 -11.71
C CYS A 127 -7.21 -14.23 -10.65
N LYS A 128 -8.27 -14.98 -10.94
CA LYS A 128 -9.32 -15.34 -9.96
C LYS A 128 -8.79 -16.29 -8.88
N ARG A 129 -7.98 -17.27 -9.25
CA ARG A 129 -7.35 -18.20 -8.30
C ARG A 129 -6.36 -17.50 -7.38
N SER A 130 -5.66 -16.48 -7.87
CA SER A 130 -4.71 -15.72 -7.06
C SER A 130 -5.37 -14.87 -5.96
N GLU A 131 -6.68 -14.66 -5.97
CA GLU A 131 -7.40 -14.09 -4.83
C GLU A 131 -7.28 -14.98 -3.57
N GLU A 132 -7.26 -16.29 -3.72
CA GLU A 132 -7.08 -17.24 -2.59
C GLU A 132 -5.70 -17.08 -1.94
N TRP A 133 -4.67 -16.74 -2.74
CA TRP A 133 -3.30 -16.53 -2.25
C TRP A 133 -3.12 -15.22 -1.46
N LEU A 134 -3.93 -14.20 -1.75
CA LEU A 134 -3.90 -12.91 -1.06
C LEU A 134 -4.61 -12.95 0.30
N HIS A 135 -5.45 -13.97 0.52
CA HIS A 135 -6.23 -14.15 1.75
C HIS A 135 -5.74 -15.30 2.63
N GLY A 136 -4.73 -16.07 2.19
CA GLY A 136 -4.31 -17.33 2.79
C GLY A 136 -3.40 -17.25 4.01
N ASP A 137 -2.89 -16.09 4.38
CA ASP A 137 -2.07 -15.90 5.58
C ASP A 137 -2.70 -14.81 6.48
N ARG A 138 -3.59 -15.24 7.33
CA ARG A 138 -3.95 -14.51 8.56
C ARG A 138 -3.17 -15.08 9.73
#